data_cea2f05537f8cccc0ef5d45fbcf4e2ae
#
_entry.id   cea2f05537f8cccc0ef5d45fbcf4e2ae
#
_cell.length_a   1.000
_cell.length_b   1.000
_cell.length_c   1.000
_cell.angle_alpha   90.00
_cell.angle_beta   90.00
_cell.angle_gamma   90.00
#
_symmetry.space_group_name_H-M   'P 1'
#
loop_
_entity.id
_entity.type
_entity.pdbx_description
1 polymer ?
#
loop_
_entity_poly.entity_id
_entity_poly.type
_entity_poly.pdbx_seq_one_letter_code
_entity_poly.pdbx_strand_id
1 'polypeptide(L)'
;MRIYLCDESAKERSAIKKCVDKYLRGNYQVSIKEFSSVENMLSELPINKPSLMIVNLPEQKIKDPVIVQKLQGRKSNQKMIMTAASECYAMDAFSVYADGFLIKPFVQQQVDCALNRFQNMFYQMKKNISFMVDRTMKRFCLDEIIYMETCGHATMIHTLHGDFRTNCSLTRAKEKMPDGGDFVTCGKSYYI
;
A
#
# COMPACT_ATOMS: atom_id res chain seq x y z
N MET A 1 -6.54 -3.80 1.29
CA MET A 1 -5.65 -4.60 0.39
C MET A 1 -4.58 -5.28 1.25
N ARG A 2 -4.01 -6.40 0.79
CA ARG A 2 -2.89 -7.06 1.46
C ARG A 2 -1.71 -7.21 0.51
N ILE A 3 -0.50 -6.94 1.01
CA ILE A 3 0.75 -7.22 0.31
C ILE A 3 1.34 -8.48 0.92
N TYR A 4 1.76 -9.40 0.06
CA TYR A 4 2.40 -10.65 0.42
C TYR A 4 3.86 -10.59 0.00
N LEU A 5 4.77 -10.66 0.97
CA LEU A 5 6.21 -10.70 0.71
C LEU A 5 6.69 -12.14 0.90
N CYS A 6 7.24 -12.74 -0.14
CA CYS A 6 7.74 -14.10 -0.09
C CYS A 6 9.20 -14.17 -0.56
N ASP A 7 10.06 -14.58 0.33
CA ASP A 7 11.48 -14.88 0.09
C ASP A 7 11.98 -15.83 1.18
N GLU A 8 12.80 -16.81 0.88
CA GLU A 8 13.40 -17.70 1.89
C GLU A 8 14.29 -16.91 2.86
N SER A 9 14.99 -15.89 2.38
CA SER A 9 15.85 -15.02 3.17
C SER A 9 15.08 -13.99 3.99
N ALA A 10 15.14 -14.10 5.32
CA ALA A 10 14.56 -13.11 6.23
C ALA A 10 15.17 -11.70 6.05
N LYS A 11 16.47 -11.62 5.66
CA LYS A 11 17.17 -10.39 5.37
C LYS A 11 16.54 -9.69 4.16
N GLU A 12 16.29 -10.43 3.08
CA GLU A 12 15.69 -9.89 1.86
C GLU A 12 14.22 -9.48 2.10
N ARG A 13 13.44 -10.27 2.85
CA ARG A 13 12.09 -9.86 3.26
C ARG A 13 12.09 -8.54 4.02
N SER A 14 13.00 -8.39 4.99
CA SER A 14 13.14 -7.14 5.75
C SER A 14 13.56 -5.96 4.87
N ALA A 15 14.44 -6.17 3.89
CA ALA A 15 14.90 -5.13 2.98
C ALA A 15 13.76 -4.62 2.08
N ILE A 16 13.04 -5.53 1.42
CA ILE A 16 11.90 -5.13 0.56
C ILE A 16 10.77 -4.53 1.38
N LYS A 17 10.50 -5.05 2.58
CA LYS A 17 9.47 -4.51 3.48
C LYS A 17 9.74 -3.04 3.82
N LYS A 18 10.98 -2.69 4.18
CA LYS A 18 11.37 -1.29 4.46
C LYS A 18 11.09 -0.37 3.27
N CYS A 19 11.38 -0.82 2.05
CA CYS A 19 11.10 -0.04 0.85
C CYS A 19 9.60 0.15 0.63
N VAL A 20 8.81 -0.92 0.82
CA VAL A 20 7.36 -0.89 0.69
C VAL A 20 6.72 0.01 1.76
N ASP A 21 7.13 -0.11 3.03
CA ASP A 21 6.65 0.73 4.12
C ASP A 21 6.94 2.21 3.85
N LYS A 22 8.14 2.51 3.35
CA LYS A 22 8.52 3.88 2.96
C LYS A 22 7.68 4.41 1.79
N TYR A 23 7.35 3.58 0.80
CA TYR A 23 6.44 3.95 -0.29
C TYR A 23 5.04 4.26 0.23
N LEU A 24 4.52 3.42 1.10
CA LEU A 24 3.16 3.55 1.63
C LEU A 24 3.01 4.73 2.60
N ARG A 25 4.07 5.17 3.27
CA ARG A 25 4.12 6.31 4.21
C ARG A 25 2.99 6.33 5.25
N GLY A 26 2.45 5.15 5.58
CA GLY A 26 1.33 5.04 6.52
C GLY A 26 -0.04 5.53 5.99
N ASN A 27 -0.13 6.03 4.75
CA ASN A 27 -1.33 6.68 4.19
C ASN A 27 -2.35 5.71 3.60
N TYR A 28 -2.07 4.40 3.64
CA TYR A 28 -2.91 3.39 3.02
C TYR A 28 -3.40 2.35 4.03
N GLN A 29 -4.63 1.86 3.84
CA GLN A 29 -5.16 0.71 4.57
C GLN A 29 -4.64 -0.59 3.93
N VAL A 30 -3.36 -0.85 4.12
CA VAL A 30 -2.65 -2.01 3.57
C VAL A 30 -2.00 -2.76 4.71
N SER A 31 -2.15 -4.08 4.73
CA SER A 31 -1.41 -4.96 5.64
C SER A 31 -0.37 -5.74 4.86
N ILE A 32 0.82 -5.89 5.44
CA ILE A 32 1.91 -6.70 4.87
C ILE A 32 1.96 -8.03 5.62
N LYS A 33 2.03 -9.14 4.88
CA LYS A 33 2.24 -10.48 5.41
C LYS A 33 3.46 -11.10 4.78
N GLU A 34 4.32 -11.71 5.60
CA GLU A 34 5.60 -12.27 5.18
C GLU A 34 5.56 -13.79 5.17
N PHE A 35 6.22 -14.39 4.17
CA PHE A 35 6.32 -15.82 3.98
C PHE A 35 7.74 -16.22 3.61
N SER A 36 8.19 -17.35 4.11
CA SER A 36 9.44 -18.00 3.68
C SER A 36 9.23 -19.06 2.59
N SER A 37 7.98 -19.40 2.28
CA SER A 37 7.62 -20.43 1.31
C SER A 37 6.48 -19.95 0.40
N VAL A 38 6.63 -20.19 -0.89
CA VAL A 38 5.65 -19.85 -1.92
C VAL A 38 4.36 -20.64 -1.73
N GLU A 39 4.46 -21.90 -1.35
CA GLU A 39 3.31 -22.78 -1.12
C GLU A 39 2.42 -22.24 0.01
N ASN A 40 3.04 -21.83 1.12
CA ASN A 40 2.32 -21.24 2.24
C ASN A 40 1.67 -19.91 1.85
N MET A 41 2.38 -19.08 1.08
CA MET A 41 1.81 -17.84 0.56
C MET A 41 0.60 -18.11 -0.34
N LEU A 42 0.72 -19.04 -1.28
CA LEU A 42 -0.35 -19.36 -2.24
C LEU A 42 -1.59 -19.94 -1.54
N SER A 43 -1.41 -20.71 -0.46
CA SER A 43 -2.54 -21.27 0.32
C SER A 43 -3.34 -20.19 1.06
N GLU A 44 -2.75 -19.03 1.32
CA GLU A 44 -3.37 -17.93 2.04
C GLU A 44 -3.88 -16.79 1.14
N LEU A 45 -3.70 -16.90 -0.17
CA LEU A 45 -4.20 -15.89 -1.10
C LEU A 45 -5.74 -15.85 -1.07
N PRO A 46 -6.33 -14.66 -0.87
CA PRO A 46 -7.78 -14.54 -0.85
C PRO A 46 -8.35 -14.67 -2.26
N ILE A 47 -9.45 -15.38 -2.40
CA ILE A 47 -10.07 -15.65 -3.71
C ILE A 47 -10.57 -14.35 -4.40
N ASN A 48 -11.13 -13.40 -3.64
CA ASN A 48 -11.84 -12.24 -4.19
C ASN A 48 -11.38 -10.87 -3.66
N LYS A 49 -10.18 -10.79 -3.04
CA LYS A 49 -9.67 -9.51 -2.52
C LYS A 49 -8.44 -9.06 -3.31
N PRO A 50 -8.33 -7.77 -3.64
CA PRO A 50 -7.13 -7.23 -4.25
C PRO A 50 -5.90 -7.53 -3.42
N SER A 51 -4.85 -8.06 -4.05
CA SER A 51 -3.59 -8.37 -3.39
C SER A 51 -2.41 -8.11 -4.33
N LEU A 52 -1.28 -7.75 -3.73
CA LEU A 52 -0.01 -7.63 -4.42
C LEU A 52 0.97 -8.61 -3.80
N MET A 53 1.54 -9.47 -4.61
CA MET A 53 2.60 -10.39 -4.22
C MET A 53 3.94 -9.83 -4.67
N ILE A 54 4.93 -9.82 -3.79
CA ILE A 54 6.33 -9.55 -4.12
C ILE A 54 7.08 -10.81 -3.75
N VAL A 55 7.52 -11.56 -4.76
CA VAL A 55 7.91 -12.97 -4.59
C VAL A 55 9.28 -13.24 -5.21
N ASN A 56 10.17 -13.80 -4.41
CA ASN A 56 11.36 -14.48 -4.92
C ASN A 56 11.00 -15.93 -5.24
N LEU A 57 11.20 -16.32 -6.49
CA LEU A 57 11.00 -17.71 -6.94
C LEU A 57 12.37 -18.34 -7.24
N PRO A 58 12.83 -19.27 -6.40
CA PRO A 58 14.02 -20.04 -6.73
C PRO A 58 13.78 -20.92 -7.96
N GLU A 59 14.86 -21.29 -8.66
CA GLU A 59 14.79 -22.03 -9.93
C GLU A 59 13.93 -23.31 -9.85
N GLN A 60 14.04 -24.05 -8.76
CA GLN A 60 13.24 -25.27 -8.54
C GLN A 60 11.74 -24.96 -8.50
N LYS A 61 11.34 -23.81 -7.98
CA LYS A 61 9.93 -23.39 -7.87
C LYS A 61 9.37 -22.87 -9.19
N ILE A 62 10.20 -22.20 -9.98
CA ILE A 62 9.82 -21.76 -11.33
C ILE A 62 9.62 -22.97 -12.27
N LYS A 63 10.35 -24.04 -12.05
CA LYS A 63 10.22 -25.30 -12.82
C LYS A 63 9.12 -26.24 -12.29
N ASP A 64 8.52 -25.94 -11.14
CA ASP A 64 7.42 -26.73 -10.58
C ASP A 64 6.11 -26.40 -11.28
N PRO A 65 5.52 -27.33 -12.06
CA PRO A 65 4.32 -27.06 -12.84
C PRO A 65 3.11 -26.73 -11.98
N VAL A 66 3.03 -27.24 -10.75
CA VAL A 66 1.93 -26.96 -9.83
C VAL A 66 1.98 -25.51 -9.33
N ILE A 67 3.18 -25.03 -9.00
CA ILE A 67 3.38 -23.64 -8.59
C ILE A 67 3.12 -22.69 -9.76
N VAL A 68 3.69 -22.99 -10.92
CA VAL A 68 3.49 -22.18 -12.14
C VAL A 68 2.01 -22.08 -12.49
N GLN A 69 1.29 -23.20 -12.52
CA GLN A 69 -0.14 -23.21 -12.82
C GLN A 69 -0.95 -22.37 -11.83
N LYS A 70 -0.65 -22.45 -10.53
CA LYS A 70 -1.30 -21.62 -9.50
C LYS A 70 -1.01 -20.12 -9.69
N LEU A 71 0.23 -19.76 -10.00
CA LEU A 71 0.63 -18.39 -10.27
C LEU A 71 -0.02 -17.83 -11.54
N GLN A 72 -0.08 -18.61 -12.61
CA GLN A 72 -0.76 -18.22 -13.85
C GLN A 72 -2.27 -18.13 -13.70
N GLY A 73 -2.88 -19.00 -12.88
CA GLY A 73 -4.32 -19.04 -12.63
C GLY A 73 -4.83 -17.98 -11.65
N ARG A 74 -3.97 -17.05 -11.17
CA ARG A 74 -4.39 -15.99 -10.27
C ARG A 74 -5.40 -15.03 -10.90
N LYS A 75 -6.24 -14.43 -10.08
CA LYS A 75 -7.27 -13.49 -10.54
C LYS A 75 -6.64 -12.17 -11.00
N SER A 76 -7.34 -11.43 -11.86
CA SER A 76 -6.89 -10.14 -12.42
C SER A 76 -6.61 -9.07 -11.36
N ASN A 77 -7.27 -9.15 -10.20
CA ASN A 77 -7.06 -8.28 -9.06
C ASN A 77 -5.92 -8.73 -8.13
N GLN A 78 -5.23 -9.81 -8.45
CA GLN A 78 -4.05 -10.32 -7.76
C GLN A 78 -2.83 -10.04 -8.65
N LYS A 79 -2.01 -9.07 -8.24
CA LYS A 79 -0.83 -8.64 -8.97
C LYS A 79 0.43 -9.24 -8.39
N MET A 80 1.45 -9.43 -9.22
CA MET A 80 2.71 -10.05 -8.80
C MET A 80 3.91 -9.30 -9.35
N ILE A 81 4.84 -8.97 -8.47
CA ILE A 81 6.21 -8.56 -8.79
C ILE A 81 7.12 -9.73 -8.43
N MET A 82 7.86 -10.24 -9.40
CA MET A 82 8.90 -11.23 -9.15
C MET A 82 10.19 -10.53 -8.76
N THR A 83 10.93 -11.09 -7.80
CA THR A 83 12.25 -10.59 -7.39
C THR A 83 13.30 -11.66 -7.66
N ALA A 84 14.49 -11.26 -8.08
CA ALA A 84 15.61 -12.17 -8.34
C ALA A 84 16.97 -11.50 -8.09
N ALA A 85 18.01 -12.31 -8.00
CA ALA A 85 19.39 -11.82 -7.83
C ALA A 85 20.04 -11.36 -9.15
N SER A 86 19.46 -11.70 -10.31
CA SER A 86 20.02 -11.41 -11.63
C SER A 86 18.92 -11.18 -12.67
N GLU A 87 19.25 -10.40 -13.70
CA GLU A 87 18.40 -10.13 -14.85
C GLU A 87 18.08 -11.39 -15.67
N CYS A 88 18.92 -12.41 -15.62
CA CYS A 88 18.72 -13.66 -16.38
C CYS A 88 17.38 -14.35 -16.04
N TYR A 89 16.81 -14.09 -14.87
CA TYR A 89 15.50 -14.61 -14.46
C TYR A 89 14.31 -13.80 -15.01
N ALA A 90 14.55 -12.77 -15.81
CA ALA A 90 13.45 -11.95 -16.36
C ALA A 90 12.51 -12.78 -17.27
N MET A 91 13.05 -13.71 -18.05
CA MET A 91 12.22 -14.62 -18.88
C MET A 91 11.35 -15.54 -18.03
N ASP A 92 11.86 -15.98 -16.88
CA ASP A 92 11.09 -16.78 -15.93
C ASP A 92 9.93 -15.99 -15.33
N ALA A 93 10.12 -14.68 -15.11
CA ALA A 93 9.03 -13.82 -14.66
C ALA A 93 7.89 -13.75 -15.69
N PHE A 94 8.19 -13.73 -16.98
CA PHE A 94 7.16 -13.81 -18.03
C PHE A 94 6.42 -15.16 -18.00
N SER A 95 7.12 -16.27 -17.77
CA SER A 95 6.50 -17.59 -17.73
C SER A 95 5.45 -17.73 -16.64
N VAL A 96 5.58 -17.02 -15.53
CA VAL A 96 4.61 -17.00 -14.41
C VAL A 96 3.66 -15.81 -14.49
N TYR A 97 3.63 -15.07 -15.60
CA TYR A 97 2.82 -13.88 -15.83
C TYR A 97 3.04 -12.79 -14.78
N ALA A 98 4.27 -12.55 -14.34
CA ALA A 98 4.59 -11.48 -13.42
C ALA A 98 4.23 -10.11 -14.03
N ASP A 99 3.58 -9.26 -13.25
CA ASP A 99 3.22 -7.90 -13.65
C ASP A 99 4.40 -6.92 -13.49
N GLY A 100 5.47 -7.34 -12.81
CA GLY A 100 6.70 -6.58 -12.61
C GLY A 100 7.88 -7.47 -12.21
N PHE A 101 9.08 -6.90 -12.30
CA PHE A 101 10.33 -7.56 -11.95
C PHE A 101 11.25 -6.61 -11.20
N LEU A 102 11.90 -7.07 -10.14
CA LEU A 102 12.86 -6.32 -9.33
C LEU A 102 14.13 -7.15 -9.12
N ILE A 103 15.27 -6.50 -9.27
CA ILE A 103 16.58 -7.11 -9.05
C ILE A 103 17.08 -6.74 -7.65
N LYS A 104 17.67 -7.71 -6.97
CA LYS A 104 18.37 -7.49 -5.70
C LYS A 104 19.80 -6.96 -5.94
N PRO A 105 20.34 -6.09 -5.10
CA PRO A 105 19.76 -5.53 -3.88
C PRO A 105 18.70 -4.47 -4.20
N PHE A 106 17.66 -4.37 -3.35
CA PHE A 106 16.54 -3.45 -3.58
C PHE A 106 16.96 -1.99 -3.39
N VAL A 107 16.73 -1.18 -4.44
CA VAL A 107 16.92 0.27 -4.42
C VAL A 107 15.54 0.93 -4.34
N GLN A 108 15.37 1.90 -3.42
CA GLN A 108 14.06 2.54 -3.17
C GLN A 108 13.40 3.03 -4.44
N GLN A 109 14.13 3.74 -5.28
CA GLN A 109 13.59 4.30 -6.53
C GLN A 109 13.04 3.22 -7.48
N GLN A 110 13.69 2.08 -7.57
CA GLN A 110 13.22 0.96 -8.40
C GLN A 110 11.95 0.32 -7.82
N VAL A 111 11.88 0.19 -6.50
CA VAL A 111 10.69 -0.31 -5.81
C VAL A 111 9.54 0.67 -5.99
N ASP A 112 9.76 1.97 -5.85
CA ASP A 112 8.75 3.00 -6.06
C ASP A 112 8.21 2.95 -7.51
N CYS A 113 9.10 2.85 -8.50
CA CYS A 113 8.69 2.69 -9.91
C CYS A 113 7.84 1.43 -10.15
N ALA A 114 8.22 0.30 -9.55
CA ALA A 114 7.47 -0.94 -9.67
C ALA A 114 6.09 -0.85 -9.01
N LEU A 115 6.00 -0.24 -7.82
CA LEU A 115 4.75 -0.05 -7.09
C LEU A 115 3.83 0.98 -7.74
N ASN A 116 4.37 2.03 -8.36
CA ASN A 116 3.59 3.04 -9.08
C ASN A 116 2.75 2.45 -10.22
N ARG A 117 3.15 1.33 -10.81
CA ARG A 117 2.35 0.60 -11.81
C ARG A 117 1.00 0.12 -11.24
N PHE A 118 0.91 -0.03 -9.92
CA PHE A 118 -0.27 -0.48 -9.20
C PHE A 118 -0.94 0.62 -8.39
N GLN A 119 -0.59 1.89 -8.64
CA GLN A 119 -1.12 3.03 -7.89
C GLN A 119 -2.66 3.07 -7.84
N ASN A 120 -3.36 2.63 -8.89
CA ASN A 120 -4.82 2.56 -8.88
C ASN A 120 -5.35 1.58 -7.82
N MET A 121 -4.65 0.47 -7.55
CA MET A 121 -5.00 -0.45 -6.47
C MET A 121 -4.78 0.19 -5.10
N PHE A 122 -3.68 0.93 -4.96
CA PHE A 122 -3.37 1.67 -3.73
C PHE A 122 -4.31 2.85 -3.52
N TYR A 123 -4.66 3.58 -4.58
CA TYR A 123 -5.58 4.72 -4.50
C TYR A 123 -6.92 4.34 -3.86
N GLN A 124 -7.49 3.20 -4.20
CA GLN A 124 -8.72 2.69 -3.58
C GLN A 124 -8.56 2.35 -2.09
N MET A 125 -7.31 2.20 -1.63
CA MET A 125 -6.96 1.85 -0.24
C MET A 125 -6.45 3.04 0.56
N LYS A 126 -6.47 4.25 0.00
CA LYS A 126 -6.10 5.46 0.73
C LYS A 126 -6.97 5.62 1.97
N LYS A 127 -6.36 6.01 3.05
CA LYS A 127 -7.09 6.36 4.26
C LYS A 127 -7.96 7.57 3.97
N ASN A 128 -9.24 7.44 4.28
CA ASN A 128 -10.20 8.51 4.10
C ASN A 128 -10.84 8.84 5.44
N ILE A 129 -11.17 10.10 5.61
CA ILE A 129 -11.90 10.61 6.74
C ILE A 129 -13.18 11.28 6.25
N SER A 130 -14.24 11.23 7.04
CA SER A 130 -15.51 11.83 6.66
C SER A 130 -15.94 12.89 7.67
N PHE A 131 -16.31 14.06 7.14
CA PHE A 131 -16.86 15.16 7.91
C PHE A 131 -18.21 15.59 7.36
N MET A 132 -19.05 16.11 8.25
CA MET A 132 -20.28 16.77 7.86
C MET A 132 -19.95 18.17 7.37
N VAL A 133 -20.20 18.45 6.11
CA VAL A 133 -20.01 19.74 5.44
C VAL A 133 -21.34 20.11 4.79
N ASP A 134 -21.89 21.28 5.08
CA ASP A 134 -23.15 21.75 4.51
C ASP A 134 -24.30 20.74 4.60
N ARG A 135 -24.45 20.07 5.75
CA ARG A 135 -25.45 19.03 6.03
C ARG A 135 -25.28 17.75 5.21
N THR A 136 -24.18 17.58 4.47
CA THR A 136 -23.85 16.37 3.72
C THR A 136 -22.58 15.74 4.26
N MET A 137 -22.50 14.39 4.22
CA MET A 137 -21.29 13.69 4.59
C MET A 137 -20.30 13.76 3.43
N LYS A 138 -19.22 14.51 3.59
CA LYS A 138 -18.15 14.63 2.60
C LYS A 138 -16.95 13.80 3.02
N ARG A 139 -16.39 13.07 2.07
CA ARG A 139 -15.23 12.21 2.25
C ARG A 139 -13.98 12.92 1.75
N PHE A 140 -12.94 12.93 2.56
CA PHE A 140 -11.64 13.50 2.26
C PHE A 140 -10.58 12.42 2.27
N CYS A 141 -9.71 12.43 1.28
CA CYS A 141 -8.49 11.65 1.31
C CYS A 141 -7.48 12.35 2.25
N LEU A 142 -6.79 11.61 3.11
CA LEU A 142 -5.85 12.23 4.05
C LEU A 142 -4.74 13.02 3.34
N ASP A 143 -4.25 12.51 2.20
CA ASP A 143 -3.21 13.16 1.40
C ASP A 143 -3.66 14.49 0.79
N GLU A 144 -4.96 14.76 0.74
CA GLU A 144 -5.53 16.00 0.21
C GLU A 144 -5.67 17.07 1.28
N ILE A 145 -5.65 16.69 2.57
CA ILE A 145 -5.76 17.64 3.69
C ILE A 145 -4.38 18.25 3.95
N ILE A 146 -4.30 19.58 3.82
CA ILE A 146 -3.07 20.33 4.06
C ILE A 146 -2.96 20.62 5.57
N TYR A 147 -4.03 21.18 6.17
CA TYR A 147 -4.13 21.41 7.60
C TYR A 147 -5.59 21.63 8.00
N MET A 148 -5.85 21.63 9.30
CA MET A 148 -7.14 21.98 9.87
C MET A 148 -6.96 23.07 10.94
N GLU A 149 -7.90 24.00 11.02
CA GLU A 149 -7.87 25.05 12.02
C GLU A 149 -9.23 25.28 12.69
N THR A 150 -9.20 25.87 13.86
CA THR A 150 -10.40 26.28 14.59
C THR A 150 -11.02 27.51 13.96
N CYS A 151 -12.31 27.44 13.62
CA CYS A 151 -13.10 28.55 13.12
C CYS A 151 -14.34 28.76 14.02
N GLY A 152 -14.19 29.49 15.11
CA GLY A 152 -15.19 29.59 16.16
C GLY A 152 -15.44 28.25 16.85
N HIS A 153 -16.67 27.75 16.82
CA HIS A 153 -17.01 26.39 17.30
C HIS A 153 -16.90 25.30 16.26
N ALA A 154 -16.47 25.64 15.06
CA ALA A 154 -16.31 24.76 13.91
C ALA A 154 -14.84 24.52 13.60
N THR A 155 -14.57 23.63 12.65
CA THR A 155 -13.24 23.41 12.09
C THR A 155 -13.25 23.73 10.60
N MET A 156 -12.25 24.48 10.14
CA MET A 156 -11.95 24.67 8.74
C MET A 156 -10.94 23.60 8.33
N ILE A 157 -11.24 22.90 7.24
CA ILE A 157 -10.38 21.88 6.65
C ILE A 157 -9.84 22.44 5.35
N HIS A 158 -8.54 22.71 5.29
CA HIS A 158 -7.85 23.19 4.10
C HIS A 158 -7.31 22.02 3.32
N THR A 159 -7.69 21.92 2.05
CA THR A 159 -7.30 20.82 1.18
C THR A 159 -6.70 21.34 -0.13
N LEU A 160 -6.07 20.45 -0.89
CA LEU A 160 -5.58 20.73 -2.26
C LEU A 160 -6.71 21.17 -3.22
N HIS A 161 -7.98 20.90 -2.88
CA HIS A 161 -9.15 21.16 -3.73
C HIS A 161 -10.06 22.27 -3.21
N GLY A 162 -9.63 22.97 -2.13
CA GLY A 162 -10.37 24.06 -1.52
C GLY A 162 -10.63 23.85 -0.03
N ASP A 163 -11.34 24.80 0.57
CA ASP A 163 -11.58 24.88 2.00
C ASP A 163 -12.99 24.44 2.34
N PHE A 164 -13.14 23.67 3.43
CA PHE A 164 -14.40 23.09 3.84
C PHE A 164 -14.63 23.31 5.32
N ARG A 165 -15.76 23.89 5.65
CA ARG A 165 -16.17 24.11 7.04
C ARG A 165 -17.00 22.93 7.55
N THR A 166 -16.55 22.29 8.63
CA THR A 166 -17.32 21.26 9.34
C THR A 166 -17.79 21.75 10.69
N ASN A 167 -18.99 21.35 11.10
CA ASN A 167 -19.58 21.76 12.39
C ASN A 167 -19.03 20.98 13.60
N CYS A 168 -17.95 20.22 13.46
CA CYS A 168 -17.28 19.58 14.59
C CYS A 168 -16.12 20.45 15.10
N SER A 169 -15.85 20.38 16.41
CA SER A 169 -14.67 21.04 16.98
C SER A 169 -13.37 20.40 16.47
N LEU A 170 -12.27 21.15 16.48
CA LEU A 170 -10.96 20.66 16.09
C LEU A 170 -10.53 19.42 16.90
N THR A 171 -10.85 19.36 18.19
CA THR A 171 -10.59 18.18 19.04
C THR A 171 -11.28 16.93 18.48
N ARG A 172 -12.58 17.03 18.17
CA ARG A 172 -13.32 15.91 17.55
C ARG A 172 -12.84 15.58 16.14
N ALA A 173 -12.36 16.58 15.39
CA ALA A 173 -11.76 16.33 14.08
C ALA A 173 -10.46 15.52 14.22
N LYS A 174 -9.62 15.86 15.21
CA LYS A 174 -8.39 15.11 15.52
C LYS A 174 -8.66 13.67 15.94
N GLU A 175 -9.67 13.42 16.79
CA GLU A 175 -10.05 12.06 17.22
C GLU A 175 -10.46 11.14 16.06
N LYS A 176 -10.92 11.72 14.95
CA LYS A 176 -11.26 10.96 13.74
C LYS A 176 -10.05 10.65 12.85
N MET A 177 -8.94 11.36 13.07
CA MET A 177 -7.72 11.11 12.30
C MET A 177 -7.12 9.76 12.71
N PRO A 178 -6.63 8.97 11.77
CA PRO A 178 -6.00 7.69 12.08
C PRO A 178 -4.69 7.90 12.83
N ASP A 179 -4.40 7.02 13.77
CA ASP A 179 -3.11 7.00 14.47
C ASP A 179 -1.95 6.81 13.50
N GLY A 180 -0.84 7.50 13.77
CA GLY A 180 0.39 7.41 12.96
C GLY A 180 0.37 8.20 11.66
N GLY A 181 -0.52 9.19 11.53
CA GLY A 181 -0.47 10.17 10.43
C GLY A 181 0.61 11.23 10.63
N ASP A 182 0.98 11.91 9.55
CA ASP A 182 2.02 12.97 9.55
C ASP A 182 1.52 14.28 10.19
N PHE A 183 0.30 14.31 10.72
CA PHE A 183 -0.31 15.50 11.30
C PHE A 183 0.14 15.73 12.74
N VAL A 184 0.56 16.94 13.03
CA VAL A 184 0.97 17.39 14.36
C VAL A 184 0.10 18.53 14.87
N THR A 185 -0.11 18.58 16.19
CA THR A 185 -0.83 19.67 16.82
C THR A 185 0.09 20.88 16.94
N CYS A 186 -0.30 22.02 16.36
CA CYS A 186 0.40 23.28 16.49
C CYS A 186 -0.47 24.25 17.32
N GLY A 187 -0.10 24.43 18.58
CA GLY A 187 -0.89 25.21 19.52
C GLY A 187 -2.30 24.62 19.78
N LYS A 188 -3.25 25.48 20.16
CA LYS A 188 -4.64 25.07 20.42
C LYS A 188 -5.54 25.10 19.18
N SER A 189 -5.10 25.78 18.12
CA SER A 189 -5.97 26.17 17.00
C SER A 189 -5.65 25.47 15.68
N TYR A 190 -4.51 24.78 15.57
CA TYR A 190 -4.06 24.17 14.31
C TYR A 190 -3.71 22.69 14.45
N TYR A 191 -3.94 21.97 13.37
CA TYR A 191 -3.54 20.58 13.19
C TYR A 191 -3.00 20.43 11.76
N ILE A 192 -1.68 20.32 11.63
CA ILE A 192 -0.91 20.45 10.39
C ILE A 192 -0.24 19.11 10.08
#